data_53c32cdc0f86b4016354ea805a71d71e
#
_entry.id   53c32cdc0f86b4016354ea805a71d71e
#
_cell.length_a   1.000
_cell.length_b   1.000
_cell.length_c   1.000
_cell.angle_alpha   90.00
_cell.angle_beta   90.00
_cell.angle_gamma   90.00
#
_symmetry.space_group_name_H-M   'P 1'
#
loop_
_entity.id
_entity.type
_entity.pdbx_description
1 polymer ?
#
loop_
_entity_poly.entity_id
_entity_poly.type
_entity_poly.pdbx_seq_one_letter_code
_entity_poly.pdbx_strand_id
1 'polypeptide(L)'
;MSLTQVSSYRLLKGGPNERIAVDTFPVSGIVLTHSKDAIVTDSASSATAFSTGKKTNNGALGLDQDNQILENFTEKIDKYGYVSSLISTSEITHATPAAYASHVDLRWKTDEISLQMMDSDVMTILGGGRHFFMPEEMGGKRSDEVNLLEEIESSHTILTKKSDMDSFDHSNKGKVVGLFADEALRDAETPDNHSLEPTSSEMLEFALKRSEQFTSNGCKGFFVMVEGSQVDWAGHANNLDYLKREMQDFDEAVKTALDFAKSNQETLVIATADHETGGLLIEPATPTNYTSPEVKFSFNTGIGYGSHTGVPVPVYAYGPGSENFTGTLDNTDIFYAMVEALDLTSRNESCFD
;
A
#
# COMPACT_ATOMS: atom_id res chain seq x y z
N MET A 1 -8.54 6.77 0.94
CA MET A 1 -9.35 7.01 -0.30
C MET A 1 -10.83 6.71 -0.02
N SER A 2 -11.74 7.61 -0.37
CA SER A 2 -13.19 7.44 -0.19
C SER A 2 -13.92 7.28 -1.52
N LEU A 3 -15.21 6.93 -1.48
CA LEU A 3 -16.08 6.93 -2.66
C LEU A 3 -16.14 8.31 -3.34
N THR A 4 -16.01 9.39 -2.57
CA THR A 4 -15.99 10.75 -3.13
C THR A 4 -14.69 11.02 -3.88
N GLN A 5 -13.54 10.57 -3.36
CA GLN A 5 -12.25 10.70 -4.07
C GLN A 5 -12.24 9.88 -5.37
N VAL A 6 -12.74 8.64 -5.34
CA VAL A 6 -12.95 7.81 -6.55
C VAL A 6 -13.84 8.52 -7.57
N SER A 7 -14.96 9.09 -7.12
CA SER A 7 -15.91 9.80 -8.00
C SER A 7 -15.32 11.10 -8.54
N SER A 8 -14.56 11.83 -7.72
CA SER A 8 -13.85 13.05 -8.14
C SER A 8 -12.83 12.75 -9.23
N TYR A 9 -12.02 11.70 -9.05
CA TYR A 9 -11.06 11.28 -10.06
C TYR A 9 -11.75 10.93 -11.39
N ARG A 10 -12.84 10.16 -11.37
CA ARG A 10 -13.64 9.84 -12.56
C ARG A 10 -14.11 11.09 -13.30
N LEU A 11 -14.67 12.07 -12.56
CA LEU A 11 -15.14 13.34 -13.13
C LEU A 11 -14.00 14.15 -13.75
N LEU A 12 -12.84 14.18 -13.09
CA LEU A 12 -11.66 14.93 -13.54
C LEU A 12 -10.92 14.23 -14.70
N LYS A 13 -11.03 12.92 -14.83
CA LYS A 13 -10.42 12.12 -15.90
C LYS A 13 -11.19 12.28 -17.22
N GLY A 14 -12.52 12.16 -17.22
CA GLY A 14 -13.32 12.15 -18.43
C GLY A 14 -14.81 12.44 -18.24
N GLY A 15 -15.22 12.86 -17.03
CA GLY A 15 -16.61 13.21 -16.74
C GLY A 15 -17.43 12.06 -16.14
N PRO A 16 -18.75 12.23 -16.01
CA PRO A 16 -19.59 11.31 -15.24
C PRO A 16 -19.72 9.89 -15.85
N ASN A 17 -19.41 9.75 -17.12
CA ASN A 17 -19.49 8.47 -17.84
C ASN A 17 -18.12 7.77 -18.00
N GLU A 18 -17.05 8.41 -17.52
CA GLU A 18 -15.72 7.81 -17.55
C GLU A 18 -15.69 6.54 -16.73
N ARG A 19 -14.85 5.60 -17.13
CA ARG A 19 -14.59 4.35 -16.39
C ARG A 19 -13.14 4.30 -15.93
N ILE A 20 -12.95 3.87 -14.71
CA ILE A 20 -11.65 3.66 -14.08
C ILE A 20 -11.52 2.19 -13.67
N ALA A 21 -10.33 1.74 -13.33
CA ALA A 21 -10.06 0.32 -13.10
C ALA A 21 -10.98 -0.30 -12.03
N VAL A 22 -11.20 0.40 -10.92
CA VAL A 22 -12.07 -0.10 -9.83
C VAL A 22 -13.54 -0.28 -10.25
N ASP A 23 -14.01 0.40 -11.29
CA ASP A 23 -15.38 0.23 -11.81
C ASP A 23 -15.59 -1.13 -12.54
N THR A 24 -14.53 -1.86 -12.79
CA THR A 24 -14.56 -3.16 -13.48
C THR A 24 -14.56 -4.37 -12.53
N PHE A 25 -14.42 -4.13 -11.23
CA PHE A 25 -14.49 -5.18 -10.24
C PHE A 25 -15.93 -5.73 -10.11
N PRO A 26 -16.12 -7.05 -10.07
CA PRO A 26 -17.45 -7.65 -9.94
C PRO A 26 -18.01 -7.58 -8.51
N VAL A 27 -17.14 -7.40 -7.53
CA VAL A 27 -17.48 -7.39 -6.11
C VAL A 27 -17.09 -6.06 -5.49
N SER A 28 -17.97 -5.50 -4.68
CA SER A 28 -17.71 -4.32 -3.88
C SER A 28 -18.42 -4.37 -2.53
N GLY A 29 -17.81 -3.72 -1.55
CA GLY A 29 -18.34 -3.54 -0.20
C GLY A 29 -17.86 -2.22 0.40
N ILE A 30 -18.11 -2.04 1.69
CA ILE A 30 -17.61 -0.91 2.48
C ILE A 30 -16.92 -1.41 3.74
N VAL A 31 -15.89 -0.69 4.20
CA VAL A 31 -15.05 -1.05 5.33
C VAL A 31 -15.15 0.01 6.42
N LEU A 32 -15.44 -0.42 7.65
CA LEU A 32 -15.38 0.40 8.85
C LEU A 32 -13.93 0.47 9.34
N THR A 33 -13.41 1.69 9.57
CA THR A 33 -11.96 1.92 9.71
C THR A 33 -11.49 2.27 11.12
N HIS A 34 -12.40 2.43 12.10
CA HIS A 34 -12.01 2.87 13.44
C HIS A 34 -10.87 2.03 14.06
N SER A 35 -10.00 2.69 14.83
CA SER A 35 -8.95 2.04 15.61
C SER A 35 -9.49 1.49 16.93
N LYS A 36 -8.60 0.95 17.79
CA LYS A 36 -8.99 0.44 19.10
C LYS A 36 -9.38 1.57 20.06
N ASP A 37 -8.68 2.70 19.99
CA ASP A 37 -8.78 3.83 20.91
C ASP A 37 -9.50 5.05 20.31
N ALA A 38 -9.77 5.08 18.99
CA ALA A 38 -10.36 6.25 18.34
C ALA A 38 -11.34 5.88 17.22
N ILE A 39 -12.35 6.75 17.02
CA ILE A 39 -13.30 6.64 15.87
C ILE A 39 -12.60 6.94 14.55
N VAL A 40 -11.66 7.90 14.57
CA VAL A 40 -10.86 8.25 13.39
C VAL A 40 -9.51 7.58 13.54
N THR A 41 -9.24 6.64 12.64
CA THR A 41 -7.99 5.89 12.61
C THR A 41 -6.85 6.71 12.02
N ASP A 42 -5.61 6.33 12.35
CA ASP A 42 -4.44 6.63 11.53
C ASP A 42 -4.08 5.41 10.66
N SER A 43 -3.11 5.58 9.75
CA SER A 43 -2.68 4.48 8.87
C SER A 43 -2.03 3.33 9.63
N ALA A 44 -1.34 3.59 10.75
CA ALA A 44 -0.66 2.55 11.52
C ALA A 44 -1.64 1.52 12.09
N SER A 45 -2.68 1.99 12.77
CA SER A 45 -3.68 1.11 13.37
C SER A 45 -4.55 0.42 12.32
N SER A 46 -4.89 1.11 11.22
CA SER A 46 -5.68 0.50 10.15
C SER A 46 -4.88 -0.53 9.34
N ALA A 47 -3.63 -0.23 9.00
CA ALA A 47 -2.74 -1.21 8.35
C ALA A 47 -2.44 -2.42 9.27
N THR A 48 -2.31 -2.20 10.58
CA THR A 48 -2.21 -3.31 11.55
C THR A 48 -3.48 -4.16 11.54
N ALA A 49 -4.67 -3.56 11.43
CA ALA A 49 -5.90 -4.33 11.30
C ALA A 49 -5.93 -5.19 10.02
N PHE A 50 -5.47 -4.65 8.89
CA PHE A 50 -5.35 -5.38 7.63
C PHE A 50 -4.30 -6.50 7.69
N SER A 51 -3.16 -6.25 8.36
CA SER A 51 -2.04 -7.19 8.39
C SER A 51 -2.15 -8.26 9.48
N THR A 52 -2.97 -8.07 10.53
CA THR A 52 -3.03 -8.98 11.68
C THR A 52 -4.43 -9.48 12.03
N GLY A 53 -5.49 -8.86 11.48
CA GLY A 53 -6.88 -9.14 11.86
C GLY A 53 -7.24 -8.65 13.27
N LYS A 54 -6.46 -7.71 13.84
CA LYS A 54 -6.67 -7.17 15.19
C LYS A 54 -6.64 -5.64 15.18
N LYS A 55 -7.52 -5.04 16.01
CA LYS A 55 -7.47 -3.61 16.27
C LYS A 55 -6.33 -3.28 17.24
N THR A 56 -5.62 -2.20 16.93
CA THR A 56 -4.62 -1.59 17.84
C THR A 56 -4.88 -0.10 18.05
N ASN A 57 -4.10 0.54 18.90
CA ASN A 57 -4.16 1.98 19.12
C ASN A 57 -3.55 2.76 17.94
N ASN A 58 -4.01 3.97 17.70
CA ASN A 58 -3.39 4.84 16.71
C ASN A 58 -1.88 4.98 16.98
N GLY A 59 -1.09 4.92 15.92
CA GLY A 59 0.36 5.00 15.95
C GLY A 59 1.10 3.66 16.11
N ALA A 60 0.47 2.61 16.61
CA ALA A 60 1.12 1.31 16.82
C ALA A 60 1.07 0.44 15.55
N LEU A 61 2.14 -0.32 15.31
CA LEU A 61 2.35 -1.22 14.18
C LEU A 61 2.57 -2.65 14.68
N GLY A 62 1.78 -3.60 14.20
CA GLY A 62 1.96 -5.01 14.49
C GLY A 62 1.90 -5.41 15.97
N LEU A 63 1.39 -4.55 16.83
CA LEU A 63 1.25 -4.77 18.29
C LEU A 63 -0.22 -4.66 18.70
N ASP A 64 -0.61 -5.38 19.73
CA ASP A 64 -1.90 -5.18 20.37
C ASP A 64 -1.88 -3.98 21.36
N GLN A 65 -3.01 -3.72 22.02
CA GLN A 65 -3.14 -2.64 23.00
C GLN A 65 -2.23 -2.77 24.22
N ASP A 66 -1.71 -3.96 24.49
CA ASP A 66 -0.83 -4.29 25.61
C ASP A 66 0.65 -4.44 25.15
N ASN A 67 0.96 -3.95 23.95
CA ASN A 67 2.26 -4.04 23.26
C ASN A 67 2.75 -5.49 23.07
N GLN A 68 1.84 -6.44 22.93
CA GLN A 68 2.20 -7.80 22.53
C GLN A 68 2.29 -7.90 21.03
N ILE A 69 3.30 -8.60 20.51
CA ILE A 69 3.50 -8.83 19.08
C ILE A 69 2.31 -9.60 18.51
N LEU A 70 1.75 -9.10 17.43
CA LEU A 70 0.72 -9.75 16.63
C LEU A 70 1.37 -10.33 15.36
N GLU A 71 1.25 -11.63 15.13
CA GLU A 71 1.69 -12.24 13.88
C GLU A 71 1.04 -11.53 12.69
N ASN A 72 1.83 -10.92 11.83
CA ASN A 72 1.31 -10.25 10.64
C ASN A 72 1.12 -11.22 9.47
N PHE A 73 0.49 -10.75 8.39
CA PHE A 73 0.11 -11.58 7.26
C PHE A 73 1.33 -12.17 6.53
N THR A 74 2.42 -11.42 6.36
CA THR A 74 3.63 -11.90 5.69
C THR A 74 4.32 -12.99 6.51
N GLU A 75 4.48 -12.80 7.82
CA GLU A 75 5.00 -13.81 8.76
C GLU A 75 4.14 -15.08 8.79
N LYS A 76 2.82 -14.89 8.69
CA LYS A 76 1.89 -16.00 8.67
C LYS A 76 2.05 -16.86 7.43
N ILE A 77 2.04 -16.24 6.24
CA ILE A 77 2.00 -16.98 4.97
C ILE A 77 3.37 -17.56 4.59
N ASP A 78 4.47 -16.95 5.04
CA ASP A 78 5.81 -17.46 4.84
C ASP A 78 5.94 -18.91 5.34
N LYS A 79 5.40 -19.22 6.52
CA LYS A 79 5.35 -20.57 7.11
C LYS A 79 4.68 -21.62 6.23
N TYR A 80 3.99 -21.21 5.19
CA TYR A 80 3.28 -22.05 4.23
C TYR A 80 3.89 -22.04 2.83
N GLY A 81 5.05 -21.37 2.67
CA GLY A 81 5.77 -21.30 1.40
C GLY A 81 5.23 -20.29 0.41
N TYR A 82 4.59 -19.24 0.90
CA TYR A 82 4.23 -18.06 0.09
C TYR A 82 5.30 -16.99 0.21
N VAL A 83 5.56 -16.27 -0.86
CA VAL A 83 6.48 -15.13 -0.88
C VAL A 83 5.74 -13.81 -0.79
N SER A 84 6.36 -12.80 -0.20
CA SER A 84 5.75 -11.50 0.01
C SER A 84 6.52 -10.38 -0.68
N SER A 85 5.79 -9.37 -1.18
CA SER A 85 6.33 -8.12 -1.71
C SER A 85 5.57 -6.93 -1.15
N LEU A 86 6.28 -5.86 -0.77
CA LEU A 86 5.71 -4.62 -0.26
C LEU A 86 6.14 -3.46 -1.15
N ILE A 87 5.19 -2.67 -1.60
CA ILE A 87 5.40 -1.55 -2.52
C ILE A 87 4.69 -0.31 -1.97
N SER A 88 5.36 0.85 -2.00
CA SER A 88 4.76 2.10 -1.56
C SER A 88 5.29 3.30 -2.36
N THR A 89 4.46 4.29 -2.60
CA THR A 89 4.90 5.59 -3.15
C THR A 89 5.43 6.54 -2.06
N SER A 90 5.28 6.18 -0.79
CA SER A 90 5.95 6.84 0.35
C SER A 90 7.32 6.21 0.66
N GLU A 91 7.92 6.61 1.77
CA GLU A 91 9.01 5.87 2.39
C GLU A 91 8.53 4.45 2.76
N ILE A 92 9.33 3.44 2.50
CA ILE A 92 8.95 2.06 2.86
C ILE A 92 8.85 1.85 4.38
N THR A 93 9.42 2.75 5.18
CA THR A 93 9.26 2.80 6.64
C THR A 93 7.96 3.47 7.09
N HIS A 94 7.14 3.99 6.14
CA HIS A 94 5.82 4.54 6.45
C HIS A 94 4.88 3.44 6.97
N ALA A 95 3.82 3.85 7.66
CA ALA A 95 3.01 2.95 8.48
C ALA A 95 2.43 1.74 7.73
N THR A 96 1.95 1.92 6.51
CA THR A 96 1.24 0.84 5.79
C THR A 96 2.17 -0.30 5.39
N PRO A 97 3.29 -0.09 4.66
CA PRO A 97 4.22 -1.19 4.40
C PRO A 97 4.86 -1.72 5.69
N ALA A 98 5.16 -0.84 6.66
CA ALA A 98 5.78 -1.23 7.93
C ALA A 98 4.89 -2.18 8.77
N ALA A 99 3.56 -2.05 8.72
CA ALA A 99 2.64 -2.94 9.45
C ALA A 99 2.65 -4.39 8.97
N TYR A 100 3.21 -4.67 7.79
CA TYR A 100 3.38 -6.00 7.24
C TYR A 100 4.76 -6.61 7.51
N ALA A 101 5.70 -5.84 8.11
CA ALA A 101 7.08 -6.29 8.28
C ALA A 101 7.76 -5.76 9.55
N SER A 102 7.00 -5.16 10.48
CA SER A 102 7.57 -4.65 11.74
C SER A 102 6.54 -4.59 12.87
N HIS A 103 7.07 -4.49 14.11
CA HIS A 103 6.31 -4.44 15.36
C HIS A 103 6.89 -3.35 16.24
N VAL A 104 6.27 -2.17 16.26
CA VAL A 104 6.66 -1.02 17.07
C VAL A 104 5.45 -0.34 17.70
N ASP A 105 5.62 0.21 18.90
CA ASP A 105 4.57 0.94 19.63
C ASP A 105 4.28 2.33 19.03
N LEU A 106 5.18 2.82 18.15
CA LEU A 106 5.02 4.13 17.52
C LEU A 106 5.63 4.16 16.11
N ARG A 107 4.81 4.46 15.09
CA ARG A 107 5.15 4.53 13.68
C ARG A 107 6.31 5.46 13.31
N TRP A 108 6.73 6.33 14.20
CA TRP A 108 7.86 7.24 14.03
C TRP A 108 9.22 6.65 14.45
N LYS A 109 9.25 5.41 14.92
CA LYS A 109 10.46 4.68 15.24
C LYS A 109 11.11 4.09 13.98
N THR A 110 11.45 4.97 13.05
CA THR A 110 11.89 4.59 11.71
C THR A 110 13.18 3.77 11.70
N ASP A 111 14.08 3.99 12.67
CA ASP A 111 15.31 3.21 12.83
C ASP A 111 15.02 1.75 13.19
N GLU A 112 14.06 1.51 14.11
CA GLU A 112 13.61 0.18 14.47
C GLU A 112 12.82 -0.48 13.34
N ILE A 113 11.95 0.28 12.64
CA ILE A 113 11.15 -0.20 11.52
C ILE A 113 12.05 -0.67 10.37
N SER A 114 12.99 0.16 9.93
CA SER A 114 13.87 -0.18 8.81
C SER A 114 14.71 -1.43 9.10
N LEU A 115 15.20 -1.57 10.33
CA LEU A 115 15.95 -2.76 10.76
C LEU A 115 15.07 -4.01 10.70
N GLN A 116 13.88 -3.98 11.30
CA GLN A 116 12.95 -5.13 11.30
C GLN A 116 12.48 -5.50 9.88
N MET A 117 12.24 -4.52 9.02
CA MET A 117 11.86 -4.77 7.62
C MET A 117 12.96 -5.51 6.86
N MET A 118 14.25 -5.19 7.08
CA MET A 118 15.36 -5.88 6.42
C MET A 118 15.58 -7.29 6.99
N ASP A 119 15.28 -7.51 8.27
CA ASP A 119 15.34 -8.83 8.89
C ASP A 119 14.13 -9.71 8.52
N SER A 120 13.02 -9.13 8.05
CA SER A 120 11.80 -9.85 7.72
C SER A 120 11.98 -10.82 6.54
N ASP A 121 11.08 -11.79 6.40
CA ASP A 121 11.08 -12.75 5.28
C ASP A 121 10.45 -12.19 3.98
N VAL A 122 10.19 -10.88 3.92
CA VAL A 122 9.70 -10.22 2.72
C VAL A 122 10.79 -10.20 1.64
N MET A 123 10.46 -10.74 0.47
CA MET A 123 11.44 -10.95 -0.62
C MET A 123 11.67 -9.75 -1.51
N THR A 124 10.72 -8.81 -1.53
CA THR A 124 10.82 -7.62 -2.38
C THR A 124 10.18 -6.44 -1.68
N ILE A 125 10.94 -5.39 -1.43
CA ILE A 125 10.45 -4.14 -0.82
C ILE A 125 10.85 -2.99 -1.75
N LEU A 126 9.88 -2.22 -2.24
CA LEU A 126 10.12 -1.15 -3.23
C LEU A 126 9.41 0.14 -2.82
N GLY A 127 10.12 1.26 -2.86
CA GLY A 127 9.55 2.59 -2.59
C GLY A 127 10.61 3.67 -2.41
N GLY A 128 10.29 4.66 -1.62
CA GLY A 128 11.22 5.71 -1.20
C GLY A 128 11.86 5.44 0.16
N GLY A 129 12.53 6.45 0.73
CA GLY A 129 13.00 6.44 2.11
C GLY A 129 14.45 6.03 2.32
N ARG A 130 15.32 6.19 1.31
CA ARG A 130 16.75 5.83 1.44
C ARG A 130 17.42 6.49 2.64
N HIS A 131 17.04 7.72 3.00
CA HIS A 131 17.59 8.43 4.16
C HIS A 131 17.37 7.70 5.50
N PHE A 132 16.33 6.87 5.63
CA PHE A 132 16.07 6.08 6.83
C PHE A 132 16.95 4.83 6.97
N PHE A 133 17.83 4.60 5.99
CA PHE A 133 18.80 3.51 5.97
C PHE A 133 20.23 4.00 6.18
N MET A 134 20.44 5.31 6.28
CA MET A 134 21.77 5.93 6.37
C MET A 134 21.87 6.81 7.62
N PRO A 135 23.06 6.87 8.28
CA PRO A 135 23.28 7.75 9.42
C PRO A 135 23.28 9.24 9.02
N GLU A 136 22.98 10.11 10.00
CA GLU A 136 22.93 11.56 9.79
C GLU A 136 24.22 12.12 9.21
N GLU A 137 25.40 11.62 9.63
CA GLU A 137 26.71 12.06 9.12
C GLU A 137 26.92 11.76 7.62
N MET A 138 26.17 10.82 7.06
CA MET A 138 26.16 10.48 5.62
C MET A 138 24.98 11.13 4.87
N GLY A 139 24.27 12.07 5.51
CA GLY A 139 23.10 12.74 4.94
C GLY A 139 21.79 11.98 5.11
N GLY A 140 21.78 10.91 5.91
CA GLY A 140 20.57 10.16 6.24
C GLY A 140 19.81 10.72 7.43
N LYS A 141 18.92 9.90 8.01
CA LYS A 141 18.05 10.25 9.15
C LYS A 141 18.16 9.28 10.31
N ARG A 142 19.03 8.26 10.25
CA ARG A 142 19.21 7.33 11.36
C ARG A 142 19.96 7.99 12.50
N SER A 143 19.37 7.90 13.68
CA SER A 143 19.93 8.48 14.90
C SER A 143 20.87 7.54 15.66
N ASP A 144 20.93 6.26 15.26
CA ASP A 144 21.73 5.20 15.89
C ASP A 144 23.14 5.05 15.25
N GLU A 145 23.50 5.93 14.31
CA GLU A 145 24.78 5.94 13.58
C GLU A 145 25.01 4.71 12.67
N VAL A 146 24.02 3.85 12.47
CA VAL A 146 24.14 2.64 11.65
C VAL A 146 23.98 2.97 10.17
N ASN A 147 24.88 2.48 9.30
CA ASN A 147 24.69 2.45 7.86
C ASN A 147 24.04 1.11 7.47
N LEU A 148 22.71 1.07 7.53
CA LEU A 148 21.95 -0.16 7.28
C LEU A 148 22.11 -0.64 5.82
N LEU A 149 22.31 0.26 4.84
CA LEU A 149 22.57 -0.14 3.45
C LEU A 149 23.83 -0.99 3.32
N GLU A 150 24.90 -0.63 4.04
CA GLU A 150 26.15 -1.39 4.04
C GLU A 150 25.98 -2.77 4.73
N GLU A 151 25.22 -2.81 5.83
CA GLU A 151 24.96 -4.06 6.55
C GLU A 151 24.19 -5.09 5.72
N ILE A 152 23.24 -4.64 4.89
CA ILE A 152 22.41 -5.53 4.08
C ILE A 152 22.97 -5.89 2.71
N GLU A 153 24.09 -5.29 2.27
CA GLU A 153 24.70 -5.57 0.94
C GLU A 153 24.98 -7.06 0.69
N SER A 154 25.28 -7.82 1.73
CA SER A 154 25.57 -9.25 1.61
C SER A 154 24.32 -10.13 1.49
N SER A 155 23.16 -9.61 1.86
CA SER A 155 21.88 -10.35 1.93
C SER A 155 20.82 -9.84 0.98
N HIS A 156 20.93 -8.59 0.51
CA HIS A 156 19.96 -7.94 -0.35
C HIS A 156 20.60 -7.37 -1.61
N THR A 157 19.87 -7.41 -2.72
CA THR A 157 20.17 -6.58 -3.88
C THR A 157 19.53 -5.22 -3.68
N ILE A 158 20.33 -4.16 -3.64
CA ILE A 158 19.86 -2.78 -3.44
C ILE A 158 19.68 -2.13 -4.81
N LEU A 159 18.48 -1.63 -5.09
CA LEU A 159 18.14 -0.85 -6.29
C LEU A 159 17.93 0.61 -5.87
N THR A 160 18.57 1.56 -6.55
CA THR A 160 18.50 2.99 -6.16
C THR A 160 17.85 3.88 -7.22
N LYS A 161 17.59 3.35 -8.39
CA LYS A 161 16.97 4.06 -9.51
C LYS A 161 16.25 3.07 -10.45
N LYS A 162 15.33 3.59 -11.23
CA LYS A 162 14.53 2.81 -12.18
C LYS A 162 15.41 1.94 -13.10
N SER A 163 16.54 2.46 -13.61
CA SER A 163 17.41 1.69 -14.50
C SER A 163 18.02 0.45 -13.85
N ASP A 164 18.20 0.44 -12.53
CA ASP A 164 18.67 -0.74 -11.79
C ASP A 164 17.56 -1.81 -11.78
N MET A 165 16.30 -1.38 -11.60
CA MET A 165 15.13 -2.23 -11.66
C MET A 165 14.90 -2.79 -13.07
N ASP A 166 15.01 -1.94 -14.12
CA ASP A 166 14.82 -2.33 -15.53
C ASP A 166 15.87 -3.36 -16.00
N SER A 167 17.09 -3.32 -15.45
CA SER A 167 18.18 -4.23 -15.79
C SER A 167 18.34 -5.42 -14.84
N PHE A 168 17.43 -5.57 -13.88
CA PHE A 168 17.51 -6.62 -12.87
C PHE A 168 17.34 -8.02 -13.48
N ASP A 169 18.24 -8.93 -13.10
CA ASP A 169 18.13 -10.34 -13.47
C ASP A 169 17.13 -11.07 -12.56
N HIS A 170 15.93 -11.32 -13.06
CA HIS A 170 14.88 -12.01 -12.32
C HIS A 170 15.19 -13.48 -11.96
N SER A 171 16.27 -14.06 -12.48
CA SER A 171 16.76 -15.36 -12.01
C SER A 171 17.40 -15.30 -10.61
N ASN A 172 17.74 -14.09 -10.12
CA ASN A 172 18.21 -13.86 -8.76
C ASN A 172 17.09 -14.12 -7.76
N LYS A 173 17.32 -15.11 -6.89
CA LYS A 173 16.36 -15.53 -5.84
C LYS A 173 16.56 -14.81 -4.50
N GLY A 174 17.58 -13.94 -4.37
CA GLY A 174 17.86 -13.19 -3.15
C GLY A 174 16.80 -12.11 -2.86
N LYS A 175 16.82 -11.59 -1.64
CA LYS A 175 15.98 -10.44 -1.26
C LYS A 175 16.37 -9.20 -2.07
N VAL A 176 15.38 -8.37 -2.38
CA VAL A 176 15.55 -7.10 -3.12
C VAL A 176 14.93 -5.97 -2.32
N VAL A 177 15.69 -4.88 -2.16
CA VAL A 177 15.18 -3.62 -1.66
C VAL A 177 15.43 -2.51 -2.68
N GLY A 178 14.37 -1.84 -3.12
CA GLY A 178 14.43 -0.68 -4.01
C GLY A 178 14.11 0.60 -3.25
N LEU A 179 15.09 1.48 -3.14
CA LEU A 179 14.98 2.78 -2.45
C LEU A 179 15.25 3.89 -3.47
N PHE A 180 14.22 4.21 -4.26
CA PHE A 180 14.35 5.04 -5.46
C PHE A 180 14.40 6.54 -5.18
N ALA A 181 14.07 6.96 -3.96
CA ALA A 181 14.14 8.34 -3.48
C ALA A 181 14.68 8.41 -2.05
N ASP A 182 15.21 9.57 -1.66
CA ASP A 182 15.70 9.82 -0.30
C ASP A 182 14.57 9.87 0.72
N GLU A 183 13.48 10.51 0.35
CA GLU A 183 12.18 10.58 1.05
C GLU A 183 11.17 9.72 0.29
N ALA A 184 9.89 10.11 0.29
CA ALA A 184 8.90 9.50 -0.60
C ALA A 184 9.28 9.65 -2.08
N LEU A 185 8.72 8.83 -2.93
CA LEU A 185 8.77 9.05 -4.37
C LEU A 185 8.14 10.41 -4.69
N ARG A 186 8.59 11.05 -5.75
CA ARG A 186 7.99 12.31 -6.16
C ARG A 186 6.56 12.09 -6.59
N ASP A 187 5.76 13.16 -6.49
CA ASP A 187 4.40 13.11 -6.97
C ASP A 187 4.35 12.77 -8.48
N ALA A 188 3.27 12.12 -8.91
CA ALA A 188 3.10 11.60 -10.26
C ALA A 188 3.15 12.67 -11.38
N GLU A 189 3.27 13.95 -11.04
CA GLU A 189 3.24 15.05 -12.02
C GLU A 189 4.61 15.50 -12.52
N THR A 190 5.68 15.17 -11.83
CA THR A 190 6.99 15.75 -12.20
C THR A 190 7.50 15.07 -13.48
N PRO A 191 7.39 15.72 -14.67
CA PRO A 191 7.56 15.07 -15.99
C PRO A 191 8.95 14.45 -16.22
N ASP A 192 9.98 14.97 -15.57
CA ASP A 192 11.38 14.50 -15.74
C ASP A 192 11.72 13.30 -14.85
N ASN A 193 10.78 12.82 -14.08
CA ASN A 193 11.03 11.89 -13.00
C ASN A 193 10.85 10.42 -13.34
N HIS A 194 9.95 10.09 -14.27
CA HIS A 194 9.72 8.71 -14.71
C HIS A 194 10.97 8.05 -15.33
N SER A 195 12.04 8.82 -15.59
CA SER A 195 13.34 8.26 -15.99
C SER A 195 14.20 7.81 -14.82
N LEU A 196 13.93 8.29 -13.59
CA LEU A 196 14.75 8.03 -12.40
C LEU A 196 14.03 7.16 -11.37
N GLU A 197 12.74 7.42 -11.15
CA GLU A 197 11.89 6.74 -10.17
C GLU A 197 10.80 5.94 -10.89
N PRO A 198 10.56 4.68 -10.51
CA PRO A 198 9.49 3.89 -11.09
C PRO A 198 8.11 4.36 -10.59
N THR A 199 7.08 4.17 -11.41
CA THR A 199 5.67 4.30 -11.02
C THR A 199 5.24 3.12 -10.14
N SER A 200 4.10 3.26 -9.45
CA SER A 200 3.52 2.15 -8.68
C SER A 200 3.19 0.94 -9.56
N SER A 201 2.73 1.16 -10.79
CA SER A 201 2.47 0.11 -11.77
C SER A 201 3.76 -0.62 -12.18
N GLU A 202 4.86 0.09 -12.45
CA GLU A 202 6.15 -0.50 -12.83
C GLU A 202 6.76 -1.31 -11.67
N MET A 203 6.67 -0.80 -10.44
CA MET A 203 7.08 -1.56 -9.24
C MET A 203 6.25 -2.82 -9.05
N LEU A 204 4.93 -2.74 -9.29
CA LEU A 204 4.04 -3.89 -9.24
C LEU A 204 4.39 -4.93 -10.31
N GLU A 205 4.62 -4.53 -11.56
CA GLU A 205 5.05 -5.44 -12.64
C GLU A 205 6.34 -6.17 -12.28
N PHE A 206 7.30 -5.45 -11.70
CA PHE A 206 8.55 -6.04 -11.22
C PHE A 206 8.29 -7.09 -10.13
N ALA A 207 7.48 -6.78 -9.13
CA ALA A 207 7.16 -7.69 -8.03
C ALA A 207 6.36 -8.92 -8.51
N LEU A 208 5.40 -8.73 -9.42
CA LEU A 208 4.64 -9.84 -10.01
C LEU A 208 5.54 -10.79 -10.81
N LYS A 209 6.46 -10.26 -11.62
CA LYS A 209 7.41 -11.07 -12.37
C LYS A 209 8.35 -11.87 -11.46
N ARG A 210 8.78 -11.29 -10.33
CA ARG A 210 9.53 -12.04 -9.32
C ARG A 210 8.67 -13.11 -8.66
N SER A 211 7.43 -12.80 -8.34
CA SER A 211 6.47 -13.74 -7.74
C SER A 211 6.22 -14.94 -8.65
N GLU A 212 6.05 -14.73 -9.95
CA GLU A 212 5.95 -15.81 -10.95
C GLU A 212 7.22 -16.68 -10.99
N GLN A 213 8.39 -16.05 -10.89
CA GLN A 213 9.67 -16.77 -10.83
C GLN A 213 9.75 -17.65 -9.58
N PHE A 214 9.35 -17.14 -8.41
CA PHE A 214 9.32 -17.93 -7.18
C PHE A 214 8.33 -19.09 -7.24
N THR A 215 7.12 -18.85 -7.71
CA THR A 215 6.12 -19.92 -7.85
C THR A 215 6.55 -20.98 -8.87
N SER A 216 7.20 -20.60 -9.96
CA SER A 216 7.79 -21.53 -10.93
C SER A 216 8.93 -22.36 -10.34
N ASN A 217 9.56 -21.88 -9.28
CA ASN A 217 10.63 -22.60 -8.55
C ASN A 217 10.12 -23.39 -7.32
N GLY A 218 8.81 -23.50 -7.12
CA GLY A 218 8.20 -24.36 -6.12
C GLY A 218 7.58 -23.64 -4.92
N CYS A 219 7.60 -22.29 -4.88
CA CYS A 219 6.81 -21.57 -3.88
C CYS A 219 5.31 -21.77 -4.15
N LYS A 220 4.52 -21.82 -3.09
CA LYS A 220 3.09 -22.15 -3.14
C LYS A 220 2.23 -21.05 -3.76
N GLY A 221 2.67 -19.81 -3.62
CA GLY A 221 2.00 -18.60 -4.12
C GLY A 221 2.70 -17.35 -3.64
N PHE A 222 2.00 -16.22 -3.74
CA PHE A 222 2.57 -14.93 -3.37
C PHE A 222 1.53 -13.98 -2.78
N PHE A 223 2.03 -12.97 -2.10
CA PHE A 223 1.30 -11.78 -1.67
C PHE A 223 2.04 -10.53 -2.12
N VAL A 224 1.32 -9.57 -2.70
CA VAL A 224 1.86 -8.25 -3.04
C VAL A 224 0.95 -7.18 -2.45
N MET A 225 1.49 -6.33 -1.60
CA MET A 225 0.84 -5.12 -1.12
C MET A 225 1.38 -3.93 -1.91
N VAL A 226 0.48 -3.09 -2.42
CA VAL A 226 0.82 -1.84 -3.12
C VAL A 226 0.05 -0.69 -2.49
N GLU A 227 0.75 0.34 -2.07
CA GLU A 227 0.17 1.54 -1.50
C GLU A 227 0.43 2.76 -2.39
N GLY A 228 -0.67 3.37 -2.88
CA GLY A 228 -0.65 4.73 -3.43
C GLY A 228 -0.76 5.75 -2.29
N SER A 229 0.29 5.89 -1.50
CA SER A 229 0.32 6.63 -0.23
C SER A 229 -0.04 8.10 -0.40
N GLN A 230 0.33 8.70 -1.52
CA GLN A 230 0.23 10.14 -1.74
C GLN A 230 -1.20 10.60 -2.08
N VAL A 231 -2.14 9.67 -2.30
CA VAL A 231 -3.59 9.96 -2.32
C VAL A 231 -4.04 10.55 -0.98
N ASP A 232 -3.53 10.01 0.14
CA ASP A 232 -3.75 10.56 1.48
C ASP A 232 -3.14 11.96 1.62
N TRP A 233 -1.90 12.14 1.21
CA TRP A 233 -1.20 13.42 1.29
C TRP A 233 -1.87 14.51 0.46
N ALA A 234 -2.43 14.17 -0.70
CA ALA A 234 -3.24 15.09 -1.49
C ALA A 234 -4.51 15.53 -0.73
N GLY A 235 -5.13 14.61 0.02
CA GLY A 235 -6.23 14.89 0.93
C GLY A 235 -5.81 15.82 2.06
N HIS A 236 -4.68 15.58 2.71
CA HIS A 236 -4.09 16.46 3.74
C HIS A 236 -3.78 17.85 3.18
N ALA A 237 -3.23 17.93 1.99
CA ALA A 237 -2.94 19.20 1.31
C ALA A 237 -4.19 19.93 0.81
N ASN A 238 -5.38 19.32 0.88
CA ASN A 238 -6.61 19.82 0.27
C ASN A 238 -6.43 20.19 -1.21
N ASN A 239 -5.64 19.39 -1.94
CA ASN A 239 -5.21 19.67 -3.30
C ASN A 239 -5.80 18.68 -4.31
N LEU A 240 -6.75 19.17 -5.11
CA LEU A 240 -7.49 18.35 -6.07
C LEU A 240 -6.64 17.91 -7.27
N ASP A 241 -5.72 18.75 -7.72
CA ASP A 241 -4.83 18.40 -8.84
C ASP A 241 -3.82 17.35 -8.42
N TYR A 242 -3.27 17.45 -7.22
CA TYR A 242 -2.42 16.41 -6.64
C TYR A 242 -3.21 15.10 -6.48
N LEU A 243 -4.42 15.17 -5.91
CA LEU A 243 -5.30 14.00 -5.78
C LEU A 243 -5.56 13.31 -7.13
N LYS A 244 -5.82 14.10 -8.18
CA LYS A 244 -6.05 13.56 -9.52
C LYS A 244 -4.87 12.76 -10.04
N ARG A 245 -3.64 13.24 -9.83
CA ARG A 245 -2.42 12.60 -10.31
C ARG A 245 -2.13 11.29 -9.58
N GLU A 246 -2.21 11.32 -8.26
CA GLU A 246 -1.98 10.15 -7.43
C GLU A 246 -3.05 9.08 -7.64
N MET A 247 -4.30 9.49 -7.84
CA MET A 247 -5.38 8.59 -8.22
C MET A 247 -5.17 7.99 -9.61
N GLN A 248 -4.50 8.70 -10.53
CA GLN A 248 -4.15 8.15 -11.84
C GLN A 248 -3.08 7.06 -11.72
N ASP A 249 -2.01 7.31 -10.97
CA ASP A 249 -0.95 6.31 -10.73
C ASP A 249 -1.52 5.06 -10.06
N PHE A 250 -2.39 5.25 -9.05
CA PHE A 250 -3.08 4.15 -8.39
C PHE A 250 -4.03 3.37 -9.33
N ASP A 251 -4.79 4.06 -10.19
CA ASP A 251 -5.68 3.45 -11.18
C ASP A 251 -4.90 2.58 -12.19
N GLU A 252 -3.70 3.03 -12.59
CA GLU A 252 -2.79 2.26 -13.45
C GLU A 252 -2.26 1.01 -12.75
N ALA A 253 -1.86 1.11 -11.47
CA ALA A 253 -1.45 -0.05 -10.68
C ALA A 253 -2.60 -1.06 -10.48
N VAL A 254 -3.81 -0.59 -10.19
CA VAL A 254 -5.01 -1.44 -10.09
C VAL A 254 -5.29 -2.13 -11.42
N LYS A 255 -5.14 -1.42 -12.54
CA LYS A 255 -5.30 -2.02 -13.88
C LYS A 255 -4.26 -3.11 -14.12
N THR A 256 -3.01 -2.88 -13.79
CA THR A 256 -1.92 -3.89 -13.92
C THR A 256 -2.23 -5.14 -13.09
N ALA A 257 -2.67 -4.98 -11.84
CA ALA A 257 -3.08 -6.10 -10.99
C ALA A 257 -4.24 -6.90 -11.60
N LEU A 258 -5.26 -6.21 -12.12
CA LEU A 258 -6.41 -6.84 -12.76
C LEU A 258 -6.05 -7.59 -14.04
N ASP A 259 -5.20 -6.99 -14.88
CA ASP A 259 -4.77 -7.62 -16.14
C ASP A 259 -3.96 -8.90 -15.84
N PHE A 260 -3.10 -8.87 -14.82
CA PHE A 260 -2.40 -10.04 -14.33
C PHE A 260 -3.37 -11.12 -13.82
N ALA A 261 -4.30 -10.76 -12.93
CA ALA A 261 -5.27 -11.70 -12.35
C ALA A 261 -6.20 -12.31 -13.42
N LYS A 262 -6.60 -11.52 -14.43
CA LYS A 262 -7.39 -12.02 -15.58
C LYS A 262 -6.61 -13.00 -16.44
N SER A 263 -5.28 -12.87 -16.52
CA SER A 263 -4.45 -13.77 -17.31
C SER A 263 -4.25 -15.13 -16.67
N ASN A 264 -4.10 -15.21 -15.35
CA ASN A 264 -3.86 -16.47 -14.65
C ASN A 264 -5.11 -17.08 -13.98
N GLN A 265 -6.14 -16.28 -13.70
CA GLN A 265 -7.42 -16.67 -13.08
C GLN A 265 -7.29 -17.29 -11.66
N GLU A 266 -6.12 -17.19 -11.04
CA GLU A 266 -5.80 -17.76 -9.73
C GLU A 266 -5.48 -16.69 -8.69
N THR A 267 -5.44 -15.40 -9.10
CA THR A 267 -5.07 -14.28 -8.24
C THR A 267 -6.31 -13.53 -7.74
N LEU A 268 -6.41 -13.38 -6.43
CA LEU A 268 -7.33 -12.45 -5.78
C LEU A 268 -6.72 -11.04 -5.80
N VAL A 269 -7.46 -10.06 -6.32
CA VAL A 269 -7.10 -8.64 -6.26
C VAL A 269 -8.09 -7.91 -5.35
N ILE A 270 -7.57 -7.16 -4.39
CA ILE A 270 -8.35 -6.35 -3.45
C ILE A 270 -7.86 -4.90 -3.59
N ALA A 271 -8.78 -3.96 -3.83
CA ALA A 271 -8.48 -2.53 -3.80
C ALA A 271 -9.34 -1.86 -2.72
N THR A 272 -8.71 -1.24 -1.74
CA THR A 272 -9.38 -0.58 -0.61
C THR A 272 -8.58 0.62 -0.13
N ALA A 273 -8.94 1.19 1.00
CA ALA A 273 -8.18 2.21 1.70
C ALA A 273 -8.21 1.95 3.21
N ASP A 274 -7.20 2.47 3.89
CA ASP A 274 -7.10 2.43 5.34
C ASP A 274 -8.02 3.46 6.03
N HIS A 275 -8.26 4.62 5.41
CA HIS A 275 -9.19 5.68 5.83
C HIS A 275 -9.50 6.66 4.69
N GLU A 276 -10.37 7.62 4.96
CA GLU A 276 -10.60 8.81 4.14
C GLU A 276 -9.82 9.99 4.72
N THR A 277 -9.38 10.92 3.84
CA THR A 277 -8.63 12.12 4.19
C THR A 277 -9.15 13.33 3.44
N GLY A 278 -9.29 14.46 4.14
CA GLY A 278 -9.66 15.75 3.57
C GLY A 278 -11.17 16.06 3.66
N GLY A 279 -12.04 15.07 3.84
CA GLY A 279 -13.48 15.28 3.87
C GLY A 279 -13.99 15.86 2.55
N LEU A 280 -13.55 15.29 1.41
CA LEU A 280 -13.87 15.81 0.08
C LEU A 280 -15.36 15.65 -0.23
N LEU A 281 -15.98 16.71 -0.72
CA LEU A 281 -17.36 16.72 -1.21
C LEU A 281 -17.42 17.13 -2.69
N ILE A 282 -18.43 16.63 -3.40
CA ILE A 282 -18.82 17.05 -4.74
C ILE A 282 -20.18 17.74 -4.60
N GLU A 283 -20.24 19.02 -4.90
CA GLU A 283 -21.42 19.87 -4.70
C GLU A 283 -21.85 20.50 -6.04
N PRO A 284 -23.12 20.89 -6.21
CA PRO A 284 -23.50 21.75 -7.33
C PRO A 284 -22.68 23.04 -7.33
N ALA A 285 -22.19 23.49 -8.48
CA ALA A 285 -21.42 24.74 -8.59
C ALA A 285 -22.21 25.94 -8.07
N THR A 286 -23.55 25.91 -8.24
CA THR A 286 -24.47 26.88 -7.65
C THR A 286 -25.43 26.11 -6.72
N PRO A 287 -25.48 26.43 -5.41
CA PRO A 287 -26.20 25.61 -4.40
C PRO A 287 -27.68 25.33 -4.68
N THR A 288 -28.35 26.15 -5.46
CA THR A 288 -29.76 25.97 -5.80
C THR A 288 -30.02 25.52 -7.24
N ASN A 289 -28.97 25.26 -8.02
CA ASN A 289 -29.10 24.85 -9.42
C ASN A 289 -28.65 23.39 -9.62
N TYR A 290 -29.56 22.45 -9.43
CA TYR A 290 -29.33 21.00 -9.64
C TYR A 290 -29.45 20.57 -11.12
N THR A 291 -29.72 21.49 -12.05
CA THR A 291 -29.80 21.19 -13.48
C THR A 291 -28.52 21.51 -14.23
N SER A 292 -27.54 22.18 -13.59
CA SER A 292 -26.22 22.43 -14.16
C SER A 292 -25.35 21.16 -14.07
N PRO A 293 -24.61 20.80 -15.13
CA PRO A 293 -23.61 19.75 -15.08
C PRO A 293 -22.34 20.18 -14.32
N GLU A 294 -22.20 21.45 -13.97
CA GLU A 294 -21.04 21.99 -13.28
C GLU A 294 -21.06 21.61 -11.80
N VAL A 295 -19.91 21.15 -11.29
CA VAL A 295 -19.72 20.80 -9.88
C VAL A 295 -18.60 21.61 -9.24
N LYS A 296 -18.67 21.74 -7.93
CA LYS A 296 -17.63 22.28 -7.08
C LYS A 296 -17.09 21.13 -6.22
N PHE A 297 -15.77 21.08 -6.06
CA PHE A 297 -15.10 20.22 -5.11
C PHE A 297 -14.69 21.03 -3.88
N SER A 298 -14.94 20.50 -2.70
CA SER A 298 -14.57 21.15 -1.44
C SER A 298 -14.04 20.17 -0.42
N PHE A 299 -12.92 20.50 0.20
CA PHE A 299 -12.36 19.78 1.35
C PHE A 299 -12.89 20.42 2.64
N ASN A 300 -13.23 19.61 3.65
CA ASN A 300 -13.99 20.06 4.81
C ASN A 300 -13.37 19.70 6.17
N THR A 301 -12.15 19.18 6.22
CA THR A 301 -11.51 18.76 7.47
C THR A 301 -10.53 19.75 8.06
N GLY A 302 -10.24 20.88 7.42
CA GLY A 302 -9.33 21.89 7.95
C GLY A 302 -9.03 22.99 6.95
N ILE A 303 -8.41 24.06 7.46
CA ILE A 303 -7.93 25.18 6.64
C ILE A 303 -6.41 25.02 6.51
N GLY A 304 -5.94 24.75 5.28
CA GLY A 304 -4.51 24.63 4.96
C GLY A 304 -3.90 23.24 5.17
N TYR A 305 -4.44 22.43 6.07
CA TYR A 305 -4.06 21.03 6.25
C TYR A 305 -5.27 20.21 6.71
N GLY A 306 -5.70 19.27 5.87
CA GLY A 306 -6.81 18.39 6.15
C GLY A 306 -6.46 17.28 7.16
N SER A 307 -7.46 16.60 7.67
CA SER A 307 -7.32 15.45 8.56
C SER A 307 -8.06 14.24 8.03
N HIS A 308 -7.83 13.08 8.63
CA HIS A 308 -8.63 11.88 8.37
C HIS A 308 -10.06 12.07 8.85
N THR A 309 -10.97 11.30 8.30
CA THR A 309 -12.36 11.21 8.77
C THR A 309 -12.75 9.78 9.13
N GLY A 310 -13.80 9.63 9.92
CA GLY A 310 -14.36 8.33 10.29
C GLY A 310 -15.36 7.78 9.26
N VAL A 311 -15.34 8.27 8.03
CA VAL A 311 -16.23 7.79 6.97
C VAL A 311 -15.76 6.40 6.51
N PRO A 312 -16.67 5.41 6.39
CA PRO A 312 -16.32 4.11 5.80
C PRO A 312 -15.74 4.26 4.39
N VAL A 313 -14.80 3.40 4.05
CA VAL A 313 -14.14 3.40 2.76
C VAL A 313 -14.64 2.25 1.86
N PRO A 314 -14.53 2.34 0.54
CA PRO A 314 -14.90 1.25 -0.35
C PRO A 314 -13.87 0.12 -0.31
N VAL A 315 -14.33 -1.11 -0.56
CA VAL A 315 -13.50 -2.24 -0.94
C VAL A 315 -14.02 -2.81 -2.26
N TYR A 316 -13.10 -3.17 -3.15
CA TYR A 316 -13.38 -3.80 -4.42
C TYR A 316 -12.58 -5.09 -4.50
N ALA A 317 -13.16 -6.16 -5.02
CA ALA A 317 -12.47 -7.44 -5.14
C ALA A 317 -12.75 -8.15 -6.46
N TYR A 318 -11.73 -8.87 -6.97
CA TYR A 318 -11.77 -9.67 -8.18
C TYR A 318 -10.98 -10.96 -7.98
N GLY A 319 -11.45 -12.07 -8.53
CA GLY A 319 -10.77 -13.36 -8.51
C GLY A 319 -11.29 -14.33 -7.45
N PRO A 320 -10.62 -15.45 -7.21
CA PRO A 320 -11.03 -16.44 -6.23
C PRO A 320 -11.11 -15.86 -4.82
N GLY A 321 -12.20 -16.11 -4.09
CA GLY A 321 -12.46 -15.58 -2.74
C GLY A 321 -12.94 -14.12 -2.70
N SER A 322 -13.16 -13.49 -3.87
CA SER A 322 -13.65 -12.11 -3.92
C SER A 322 -15.03 -11.91 -3.28
N GLU A 323 -15.88 -12.94 -3.24
CA GLU A 323 -17.20 -12.92 -2.60
C GLU A 323 -17.15 -12.56 -1.11
N ASN A 324 -16.03 -12.79 -0.43
CA ASN A 324 -15.82 -12.46 0.98
C ASN A 324 -15.74 -10.94 1.25
N PHE A 325 -15.64 -10.12 0.20
CA PHE A 325 -15.53 -8.66 0.30
C PHE A 325 -16.85 -7.93 0.02
N THR A 326 -17.98 -8.60 0.20
CA THR A 326 -19.32 -8.00 0.02
C THR A 326 -19.90 -7.45 1.33
N GLY A 327 -20.76 -6.42 1.22
CA GLY A 327 -21.48 -5.86 2.36
C GLY A 327 -20.67 -4.85 3.17
N THR A 328 -20.89 -4.85 4.49
CA THR A 328 -20.19 -3.98 5.44
C THR A 328 -19.24 -4.82 6.27
N LEU A 329 -17.95 -4.54 6.13
CA LEU A 329 -16.86 -5.23 6.79
C LEU A 329 -16.24 -4.33 7.88
N ASP A 330 -15.68 -4.93 8.90
CA ASP A 330 -14.66 -4.27 9.72
C ASP A 330 -13.29 -4.35 9.02
N ASN A 331 -12.36 -3.41 9.25
CA ASN A 331 -11.05 -3.49 8.60
C ASN A 331 -10.25 -4.74 9.02
N THR A 332 -10.56 -5.35 10.17
CA THR A 332 -9.99 -6.64 10.58
C THR A 332 -10.47 -7.81 9.72
N ASP A 333 -11.66 -7.72 9.11
CA ASP A 333 -12.22 -8.79 8.28
C ASP A 333 -11.41 -8.98 6.99
N ILE A 334 -10.72 -7.93 6.52
CA ILE A 334 -9.82 -8.00 5.34
C ILE A 334 -8.75 -9.06 5.54
N PHE A 335 -8.12 -9.11 6.73
CA PHE A 335 -7.13 -10.14 7.06
C PHE A 335 -7.72 -11.55 6.96
N TYR A 336 -8.88 -11.77 7.56
CA TYR A 336 -9.50 -13.10 7.57
C TYR A 336 -9.94 -13.53 6.18
N ALA A 337 -10.47 -12.61 5.38
CA ALA A 337 -10.84 -12.88 4.00
C ALA A 337 -9.62 -13.21 3.12
N MET A 338 -8.48 -12.53 3.32
CA MET A 338 -7.22 -12.89 2.66
C MET A 338 -6.72 -14.27 3.09
N VAL A 339 -6.76 -14.60 4.39
CA VAL A 339 -6.37 -15.92 4.90
C VAL A 339 -7.24 -17.03 4.34
N GLU A 340 -8.56 -16.80 4.24
CA GLU A 340 -9.50 -17.78 3.70
C GLU A 340 -9.28 -18.06 2.20
N ALA A 341 -8.81 -17.06 1.46
CA ALA A 341 -8.50 -17.21 0.03
C ALA A 341 -7.24 -18.04 -0.24
N LEU A 342 -6.42 -18.31 0.80
CA LEU A 342 -5.17 -19.05 0.67
C LEU A 342 -5.32 -20.50 1.16
N ASP A 343 -4.59 -21.42 0.52
CA ASP A 343 -4.43 -22.78 1.05
C ASP A 343 -3.31 -22.83 2.11
N LEU A 344 -3.67 -22.71 3.37
CA LEU A 344 -2.77 -22.80 4.52
C LEU A 344 -2.82 -24.19 5.20
N THR A 345 -3.14 -25.25 4.48
CA THR A 345 -3.34 -26.61 5.07
C THR A 345 -2.04 -27.41 5.23
N SER A 346 -1.02 -27.12 4.43
CA SER A 346 0.28 -27.81 4.51
C SER A 346 1.39 -26.78 4.66
N ARG A 347 2.19 -26.88 5.72
CA ARG A 347 3.44 -26.11 5.82
C ARG A 347 4.41 -26.61 4.76
N ASN A 348 4.99 -25.68 4.01
CA ASN A 348 6.12 -25.92 3.14
C ASN A 348 7.28 -25.11 3.71
N GLU A 349 8.22 -25.78 4.38
CA GLU A 349 9.20 -25.11 5.25
C GLU A 349 10.25 -24.29 4.48
N SER A 350 10.36 -24.42 3.19
CA SER A 350 11.08 -23.45 2.36
C SER A 350 10.81 -23.66 0.87
N CYS A 351 10.54 -22.58 0.17
CA CYS A 351 10.57 -22.56 -1.28
C CYS A 351 11.91 -21.98 -1.79
N PHE A 352 12.90 -21.87 -0.90
CA PHE A 352 14.22 -21.28 -1.18
C PHE A 352 15.37 -22.31 -1.14
N ASP A 353 15.09 -23.59 -0.82
CA ASP A 353 16.09 -24.69 -0.80
C ASP A 353 16.51 -25.17 -2.20
#